data_03d67bf1a84f905b73040ffec08495fe
#
_entry.id   03d67bf1a84f905b73040ffec08495fe
#
_cell.length_a   1.000
_cell.length_b   1.000
_cell.length_c   1.000
_cell.angle_alpha   90.00
_cell.angle_beta   90.00
_cell.angle_gamma   90.00
#
_symmetry.space_group_name_H-M   'P 1'
#
loop_
_entity.id
_entity.type
_entity.pdbx_description
1 polymer ?
#
loop_
_entity_poly.entity_id
_entity_poly.type
_entity_poly.pdbx_seq_one_letter_code
_entity_poly.pdbx_strand_id
1 'polypeptide(L)'
;ESAIAAKKGGADRIELCSNLIIGGTTPDTKMYRIIQNEAGIPARILIRPRFGDFCYSKYEKELILEQIQAFREEGAQGVVIGALLPDGSFDLEFMEECMKAAGKCKVTCHRAFDMCRDPFEALEALINLGVDTLLTSGQEPSALAGANCLEALAAKAEGRIHILAGAGVSDAVIKPLYEKGIRHF
;
A
#
# COMPACT_ATOMS: atom_id res chain seq x y z
N GLU A 1 -0.81 -2.48 20.75
CA GLU A 1 -0.30 -1.24 21.39
C GLU A 1 -0.07 -0.16 20.33
N SER A 2 0.71 -0.40 19.26
CA SER A 2 1.02 0.59 18.22
C SER A 2 -0.22 1.23 17.57
N ALA A 3 -1.27 0.43 17.29
CA ALA A 3 -2.54 0.94 16.73
C ALA A 3 -3.26 1.89 17.68
N ILE A 4 -3.22 1.60 18.99
CA ILE A 4 -3.79 2.48 20.03
C ILE A 4 -2.99 3.78 20.12
N ALA A 5 -1.66 3.70 20.04
CA ALA A 5 -0.80 4.88 20.04
C ALA A 5 -1.03 5.75 18.78
N ALA A 6 -1.15 5.14 17.61
CA ALA A 6 -1.46 5.84 16.36
C ALA A 6 -2.80 6.59 16.46
N LYS A 7 -3.85 5.94 16.96
CA LYS A 7 -5.15 6.60 17.18
C LYS A 7 -5.07 7.76 18.15
N LYS A 8 -4.37 7.59 19.27
CA LYS A 8 -4.15 8.67 20.25
C LYS A 8 -3.35 9.83 19.67
N GLY A 9 -2.44 9.54 18.73
CA GLY A 9 -1.67 10.53 17.99
C GLY A 9 -2.44 11.25 16.88
N GLY A 10 -3.71 10.87 16.64
CA GLY A 10 -4.57 11.51 15.64
C GLY A 10 -4.43 10.94 14.22
N ALA A 11 -3.88 9.73 14.06
CA ALA A 11 -3.84 9.10 12.76
C ALA A 11 -5.27 8.78 12.25
N ASP A 12 -5.53 9.07 10.98
CA ASP A 12 -6.83 8.79 10.33
C ASP A 12 -7.02 7.31 10.07
N ARG A 13 -5.94 6.59 9.78
CA ARG A 13 -5.90 5.15 9.55
C ARG A 13 -4.52 4.58 9.81
N ILE A 14 -4.44 3.26 9.86
CA ILE A 14 -3.18 2.52 9.90
C ILE A 14 -3.06 1.56 8.71
N GLU A 15 -1.83 1.21 8.38
CA GLU A 15 -1.52 0.03 7.60
C GLU A 15 -1.12 -1.09 8.57
N LEU A 16 -1.90 -2.17 8.59
CA LEU A 16 -1.68 -3.28 9.50
C LEU A 16 -0.84 -4.36 8.84
N CYS A 17 0.30 -4.66 9.43
CA CYS A 17 1.19 -5.74 9.00
C CYS A 17 1.78 -6.49 10.19
N SER A 18 2.30 -7.68 9.91
CA SER A 18 3.25 -8.39 10.76
C SER A 18 4.68 -8.21 10.24
N ASN A 19 5.67 -8.56 11.06
CA ASN A 19 7.07 -8.65 10.64
C ASN A 19 7.62 -7.36 9.97
N LEU A 20 7.34 -6.20 10.54
CA LEU A 20 7.72 -4.90 9.96
C LEU A 20 9.22 -4.76 9.70
N ILE A 21 10.08 -5.42 10.51
CA ILE A 21 11.53 -5.39 10.37
C ILE A 21 12.04 -5.93 9.00
N ILE A 22 11.25 -6.80 8.35
CA ILE A 22 11.54 -7.34 7.02
C ILE A 22 10.67 -6.70 5.92
N GLY A 23 10.10 -5.54 6.20
CA GLY A 23 9.25 -4.80 5.26
C GLY A 23 7.76 -5.15 5.34
N GLY A 24 7.36 -5.96 6.31
CA GLY A 24 5.96 -6.33 6.52
C GLY A 24 5.50 -7.56 5.75
N THR A 25 4.65 -8.36 6.39
CA THR A 25 3.92 -9.49 5.79
C THR A 25 2.46 -9.44 6.24
N THR A 26 1.62 -10.28 5.64
CA THR A 26 0.21 -10.40 6.02
C THR A 26 0.07 -10.69 7.52
N PRO A 27 -0.73 -9.93 8.26
CA PRO A 27 -0.99 -10.19 9.68
C PRO A 27 -2.02 -11.33 9.86
N ASP A 28 -2.17 -11.80 11.09
CA ASP A 28 -3.24 -12.73 11.44
C ASP A 28 -4.60 -11.99 11.52
N THR A 29 -5.68 -12.63 11.07
CA THR A 29 -7.05 -12.07 11.12
C THR A 29 -7.52 -11.79 12.55
N LYS A 30 -7.07 -12.60 13.53
CA LYS A 30 -7.38 -12.35 14.94
C LYS A 30 -6.73 -11.08 15.46
N MET A 31 -5.51 -10.75 14.98
CA MET A 31 -4.86 -9.47 15.29
C MET A 31 -5.70 -8.30 14.79
N TYR A 32 -6.24 -8.40 13.57
CA TYR A 32 -7.15 -7.38 13.03
C TYR A 32 -8.39 -7.20 13.90
N ARG A 33 -9.07 -8.29 14.29
CA ARG A 33 -10.25 -8.22 15.20
C ARG A 33 -9.94 -7.54 16.53
N ILE A 34 -8.80 -7.88 17.15
CA ILE A 34 -8.37 -7.27 18.42
C ILE A 34 -8.17 -5.76 18.22
N ILE A 35 -7.51 -5.35 17.14
CA ILE A 35 -7.24 -3.93 16.86
C ILE A 35 -8.55 -3.17 16.60
N GLN A 36 -9.51 -3.76 15.87
CA GLN A 36 -10.81 -3.12 15.65
C GLN A 36 -11.57 -2.94 16.96
N ASN A 37 -11.55 -3.94 17.84
CA ASN A 37 -12.24 -3.88 19.14
C ASN A 37 -11.57 -2.87 20.09
N GLU A 38 -10.24 -2.86 20.18
CA GLU A 38 -9.51 -2.08 21.19
C GLU A 38 -9.20 -0.65 20.73
N ALA A 39 -8.87 -0.46 19.46
CA ALA A 39 -8.51 0.83 18.93
C ALA A 39 -9.63 1.48 18.09
N GLY A 40 -10.41 0.69 17.36
CA GLY A 40 -11.47 1.18 16.46
C GLY A 40 -10.93 2.17 15.42
N ILE A 41 -9.67 2.00 15.00
CA ILE A 41 -9.05 2.82 13.95
C ILE A 41 -9.19 2.13 12.60
N PRO A 42 -9.55 2.85 11.52
CA PRO A 42 -9.56 2.29 10.19
C PRO A 42 -8.21 1.65 9.84
N ALA A 43 -8.23 0.44 9.29
CA ALA A 43 -7.02 -0.28 8.93
C ALA A 43 -7.08 -0.78 7.49
N ARG A 44 -5.99 -0.60 6.76
CA ARG A 44 -5.72 -1.29 5.50
C ARG A 44 -4.75 -2.43 5.79
N ILE A 45 -5.03 -3.61 5.29
CA ILE A 45 -4.32 -4.83 5.64
C ILE A 45 -3.29 -5.13 4.58
N LEU A 46 -2.02 -5.23 4.97
CA LEU A 46 -0.97 -5.66 4.06
C LEU A 46 -1.18 -7.13 3.69
N ILE A 47 -1.32 -7.41 2.41
CA ILE A 47 -1.40 -8.75 1.87
C ILE A 47 -0.10 -9.04 1.13
N ARG A 48 0.82 -9.68 1.83
CA ARG A 48 2.15 -10.03 1.34
C ARG A 48 2.61 -11.32 2.02
N PRO A 49 2.65 -12.44 1.30
CA PRO A 49 2.89 -13.76 1.91
C PRO A 49 4.32 -13.95 2.43
N ARG A 50 5.29 -13.27 1.84
CA ARG A 50 6.71 -13.37 2.18
C ARG A 50 7.47 -12.06 1.96
N PHE A 51 8.68 -11.98 2.50
CA PHE A 51 9.67 -10.95 2.16
C PHE A 51 10.34 -11.23 0.80
N GLY A 52 11.16 -10.31 0.32
CA GLY A 52 11.85 -10.40 -0.97
C GLY A 52 11.12 -9.66 -2.08
N ASP A 53 11.23 -10.15 -3.28
CA ASP A 53 10.63 -9.57 -4.47
C ASP A 53 9.09 -9.65 -4.46
N PHE A 54 8.48 -9.08 -5.49
CA PHE A 54 7.03 -9.05 -5.67
C PHE A 54 6.56 -9.87 -6.87
N CYS A 55 7.43 -10.78 -7.38
CA CYS A 55 7.09 -11.73 -8.43
C CYS A 55 6.59 -13.02 -7.79
N TYR A 56 5.29 -13.21 -7.78
CA TYR A 56 4.66 -14.30 -7.05
C TYR A 56 4.47 -15.54 -7.93
N SER A 57 4.73 -16.71 -7.35
CA SER A 57 4.38 -18.00 -7.93
C SER A 57 2.86 -18.21 -7.93
N LYS A 58 2.38 -19.20 -8.69
CA LYS A 58 0.96 -19.57 -8.72
C LYS A 58 0.39 -19.79 -7.32
N TYR A 59 1.10 -20.51 -6.46
CA TYR A 59 0.62 -20.83 -5.11
C TYR A 59 0.59 -19.59 -4.19
N GLU A 60 1.55 -18.67 -4.36
CA GLU A 60 1.56 -17.40 -3.62
C GLU A 60 0.42 -16.50 -4.07
N LYS A 61 0.09 -16.48 -5.36
CA LYS A 61 -1.07 -15.77 -5.91
C LYS A 61 -2.38 -16.31 -5.34
N GLU A 62 -2.56 -17.63 -5.31
CA GLU A 62 -3.72 -18.27 -4.68
C GLU A 62 -3.84 -17.87 -3.21
N LEU A 63 -2.74 -17.94 -2.45
CA LEU A 63 -2.71 -17.52 -1.04
C LEU A 63 -3.07 -16.05 -0.84
N ILE A 64 -2.58 -15.15 -1.71
CA ILE A 64 -2.92 -13.72 -1.67
C ILE A 64 -4.43 -13.53 -1.86
N LEU A 65 -5.04 -14.19 -2.84
CA LEU A 65 -6.48 -14.07 -3.10
C LEU A 65 -7.32 -14.58 -1.92
N GLU A 66 -6.95 -15.73 -1.32
CA GLU A 66 -7.60 -16.25 -0.13
C GLU A 66 -7.47 -15.29 1.07
N GLN A 67 -6.29 -14.71 1.28
CA GLN A 67 -6.06 -13.72 2.34
C GLN A 67 -6.89 -12.45 2.15
N ILE A 68 -6.97 -11.92 0.93
CA ILE A 68 -7.84 -10.76 0.61
C ILE A 68 -9.29 -11.10 0.98
N GLN A 69 -9.76 -12.27 0.60
CA GLN A 69 -11.13 -12.72 0.85
C GLN A 69 -11.41 -12.88 2.34
N ALA A 70 -10.49 -13.52 3.07
CA ALA A 70 -10.60 -13.70 4.52
C ALA A 70 -10.70 -12.35 5.27
N PHE A 71 -9.84 -11.37 4.93
CA PHE A 71 -9.91 -10.05 5.57
C PHE A 71 -11.15 -9.26 5.16
N ARG A 72 -11.62 -9.39 3.93
CA ARG A 72 -12.90 -8.80 3.51
C ARG A 72 -14.07 -9.36 4.32
N GLU A 73 -14.10 -10.68 4.55
CA GLU A 73 -15.12 -11.35 5.37
C GLU A 73 -15.05 -10.91 6.84
N GLU A 74 -13.87 -10.59 7.35
CA GLU A 74 -13.67 -9.96 8.66
C GLU A 74 -14.10 -8.48 8.72
N GLY A 75 -14.57 -7.91 7.62
CA GLY A 75 -15.00 -6.51 7.53
C GLY A 75 -13.86 -5.50 7.35
N ALA A 76 -12.70 -5.93 6.84
CA ALA A 76 -11.62 -5.01 6.53
C ALA A 76 -12.07 -3.97 5.49
N GLN A 77 -11.76 -2.71 5.77
CA GLN A 77 -12.15 -1.59 4.89
C GLN A 77 -11.21 -1.42 3.70
N GLY A 78 -10.04 -2.01 3.74
CA GLY A 78 -9.09 -1.95 2.65
C GLY A 78 -7.93 -2.94 2.79
N VAL A 79 -7.29 -3.18 1.65
CA VAL A 79 -6.12 -4.06 1.53
C VAL A 79 -4.97 -3.32 0.85
N VAL A 80 -3.76 -3.79 1.09
CA VAL A 80 -2.52 -3.24 0.53
C VAL A 80 -1.82 -4.36 -0.22
N ILE A 81 -1.67 -4.21 -1.53
CA ILE A 81 -1.21 -5.24 -2.46
C ILE A 81 -0.24 -4.66 -3.49
N GLY A 82 0.44 -5.51 -4.24
CA GLY A 82 1.25 -5.14 -5.39
C GLY A 82 2.01 -6.35 -5.90
N ALA A 83 2.01 -6.57 -7.19
CA ALA A 83 2.68 -7.68 -7.85
C ALA A 83 3.37 -7.22 -9.12
N LEU A 84 4.57 -7.71 -9.34
CA LEU A 84 5.40 -7.41 -10.50
C LEU A 84 5.67 -8.67 -11.32
N LEU A 85 5.94 -8.48 -12.59
CA LEU A 85 6.53 -9.46 -13.48
C LEU A 85 8.07 -9.37 -13.42
N PRO A 86 8.80 -10.41 -13.87
CA PRO A 86 10.26 -10.41 -13.86
C PRO A 86 10.93 -9.28 -14.66
N ASP A 87 10.21 -8.67 -15.61
CA ASP A 87 10.68 -7.53 -16.40
C ASP A 87 10.48 -6.17 -15.70
N GLY A 88 9.94 -6.17 -14.47
CA GLY A 88 9.65 -4.99 -13.67
C GLY A 88 8.34 -4.28 -14.04
N SER A 89 7.54 -4.80 -14.95
CA SER A 89 6.16 -4.31 -15.15
C SER A 89 5.23 -4.84 -14.06
N PHE A 90 4.09 -4.16 -13.84
CA PHE A 90 3.05 -4.71 -12.98
C PHE A 90 2.39 -5.94 -13.61
N ASP A 91 2.14 -6.97 -12.79
CA ASP A 91 1.33 -8.13 -13.15
C ASP A 91 -0.15 -7.73 -13.14
N LEU A 92 -0.56 -7.02 -14.19
CA LEU A 92 -1.89 -6.40 -14.25
C LEU A 92 -3.01 -7.45 -14.26
N GLU A 93 -2.79 -8.62 -14.86
CA GLU A 93 -3.76 -9.72 -14.86
C GLU A 93 -4.04 -10.17 -13.41
N PHE A 94 -3.00 -10.43 -12.65
CA PHE A 94 -3.14 -10.81 -11.26
C PHE A 94 -3.66 -9.67 -10.37
N MET A 95 -3.22 -8.44 -10.61
CA MET A 95 -3.75 -7.27 -9.90
C MET A 95 -5.26 -7.09 -10.12
N GLU A 96 -5.77 -7.38 -11.32
CA GLU A 96 -7.21 -7.37 -11.61
C GLU A 96 -7.96 -8.44 -10.81
N GLU A 97 -7.39 -9.66 -10.66
CA GLU A 97 -7.95 -10.69 -9.79
C GLU A 97 -8.00 -10.23 -8.33
N CYS A 98 -6.93 -9.59 -7.84
CA CYS A 98 -6.89 -9.01 -6.51
C CYS A 98 -7.97 -7.92 -6.32
N MET A 99 -8.18 -7.04 -7.30
CA MET A 99 -9.25 -6.04 -7.27
C MET A 99 -10.64 -6.68 -7.19
N LYS A 100 -10.88 -7.75 -7.97
CA LYS A 100 -12.13 -8.54 -7.93
C LYS A 100 -12.33 -9.19 -6.55
N ALA A 101 -11.28 -9.78 -5.97
CA ALA A 101 -11.31 -10.38 -4.64
C ALA A 101 -11.57 -9.35 -3.54
N ALA A 102 -10.97 -8.15 -3.64
CA ALA A 102 -11.16 -7.04 -2.70
C ALA A 102 -12.59 -6.49 -2.73
N GLY A 103 -13.26 -6.52 -3.87
CA GLY A 103 -14.65 -6.09 -4.02
C GLY A 103 -14.85 -4.61 -3.68
N LYS A 104 -15.49 -4.32 -2.54
CA LYS A 104 -15.74 -2.93 -2.09
C LYS A 104 -14.63 -2.37 -1.19
N CYS A 105 -13.64 -3.18 -0.82
CA CYS A 105 -12.50 -2.71 -0.04
C CYS A 105 -11.70 -1.69 -0.84
N LYS A 106 -11.20 -0.68 -0.15
CA LYS A 106 -10.22 0.25 -0.72
C LYS A 106 -8.89 -0.48 -0.96
N VAL A 107 -8.25 -0.19 -2.08
CA VAL A 107 -7.00 -0.84 -2.45
C VAL A 107 -5.85 0.18 -2.47
N THR A 108 -4.78 -0.17 -1.75
CA THR A 108 -3.50 0.55 -1.82
C THR A 108 -2.49 -0.31 -2.60
N CYS A 109 -1.82 0.25 -3.57
CA CYS A 109 -0.60 -0.35 -4.10
C CYS A 109 0.56 -0.01 -3.17
N HIS A 110 1.28 -1.02 -2.69
CA HIS A 110 2.44 -0.83 -1.83
C HIS A 110 3.72 -0.55 -2.61
N ARG A 111 4.85 -0.50 -1.92
CA ARG A 111 6.18 -0.17 -2.45
C ARG A 111 6.77 -1.17 -3.46
N ALA A 112 6.02 -2.16 -3.96
CA ALA A 112 6.34 -2.84 -5.20
C ALA A 112 6.50 -1.84 -6.36
N PHE A 113 5.76 -0.73 -6.31
CA PHE A 113 5.88 0.38 -7.23
C PHE A 113 7.29 0.97 -7.29
N ASP A 114 7.99 1.03 -6.16
CA ASP A 114 9.36 1.55 -6.13
C ASP A 114 10.37 0.65 -6.85
N MET A 115 9.96 -0.58 -7.21
CA MET A 115 10.76 -1.56 -7.95
C MET A 115 10.31 -1.71 -9.41
N CYS A 116 9.27 -0.99 -9.85
CA CYS A 116 8.80 -1.07 -11.23
C CYS A 116 9.77 -0.39 -12.20
N ARG A 117 9.75 -0.84 -13.47
CA ARG A 117 10.65 -0.34 -14.52
C ARG A 117 10.35 1.09 -14.96
N ASP A 118 9.08 1.49 -14.96
CA ASP A 118 8.62 2.83 -15.36
C ASP A 118 7.50 3.28 -14.42
N PRO A 119 7.74 4.30 -13.56
CA PRO A 119 6.76 4.76 -12.60
C PRO A 119 5.56 5.47 -13.24
N PHE A 120 5.72 6.07 -14.41
CA PHE A 120 4.62 6.78 -15.06
C PHE A 120 3.70 5.85 -15.84
N GLU A 121 4.25 4.80 -16.48
CA GLU A 121 3.47 3.70 -17.05
C GLU A 121 2.68 2.98 -15.95
N ALA A 122 3.37 2.64 -14.85
CA ALA A 122 2.78 1.97 -13.70
C ALA A 122 1.66 2.81 -13.04
N LEU A 123 1.84 4.11 -12.89
CA LEU A 123 0.83 5.01 -12.35
C LEU A 123 -0.47 4.95 -13.16
N GLU A 124 -0.40 5.08 -14.48
CA GLU A 124 -1.59 5.03 -15.34
C GLU A 124 -2.25 3.65 -15.31
N ALA A 125 -1.46 2.58 -15.28
CA ALA A 125 -2.00 1.23 -15.16
C ALA A 125 -2.77 1.03 -13.84
N LEU A 126 -2.24 1.49 -12.72
CA LEU A 126 -2.90 1.42 -11.40
C LEU A 126 -4.16 2.28 -11.34
N ILE A 127 -4.15 3.46 -11.96
CA ILE A 127 -5.34 4.33 -12.09
C ILE A 127 -6.42 3.61 -12.88
N ASN A 128 -6.08 3.02 -14.03
CA ASN A 128 -7.03 2.29 -14.87
C ASN A 128 -7.62 1.05 -14.19
N LEU A 129 -6.85 0.40 -13.31
CA LEU A 129 -7.34 -0.69 -12.45
C LEU A 129 -8.29 -0.21 -11.34
N GLY A 130 -8.33 1.08 -11.05
CA GLY A 130 -9.15 1.64 -9.96
C GLY A 130 -8.51 1.52 -8.58
N VAL A 131 -7.18 1.49 -8.50
CA VAL A 131 -6.46 1.53 -7.22
C VAL A 131 -6.67 2.89 -6.55
N ASP A 132 -7.02 2.90 -5.27
CA ASP A 132 -7.35 4.14 -4.54
C ASP A 132 -6.12 4.94 -4.10
N THR A 133 -5.06 4.24 -3.73
CA THR A 133 -3.87 4.86 -3.13
C THR A 133 -2.60 4.17 -3.62
N LEU A 134 -1.58 4.96 -3.88
CA LEU A 134 -0.25 4.50 -4.22
C LEU A 134 0.73 4.90 -3.11
N LEU A 135 1.29 3.92 -2.40
CA LEU A 135 2.35 4.11 -1.42
C LEU A 135 3.70 3.98 -2.12
N THR A 136 4.47 5.06 -2.12
CA THR A 136 5.76 5.10 -2.82
C THR A 136 6.75 6.05 -2.15
N SER A 137 8.03 5.81 -2.33
CA SER A 137 9.12 6.74 -2.02
C SER A 137 9.63 7.49 -3.25
N GLY A 138 8.95 7.36 -4.41
CA GLY A 138 9.43 7.91 -5.68
C GLY A 138 10.62 7.14 -6.25
N GLN A 139 10.66 5.81 -6.05
CA GLN A 139 11.73 4.89 -6.46
C GLN A 139 13.10 5.17 -5.81
N GLU A 140 13.11 5.93 -4.73
CA GLU A 140 14.33 6.30 -4.01
C GLU A 140 14.35 5.65 -2.60
N PRO A 141 15.51 5.63 -1.92
CA PRO A 141 15.61 5.05 -0.58
C PRO A 141 14.68 5.69 0.46
N SER A 142 14.29 6.96 0.27
CA SER A 142 13.36 7.67 1.15
C SER A 142 12.45 8.61 0.36
N ALA A 143 11.29 8.93 0.92
CA ALA A 143 10.35 9.88 0.34
C ALA A 143 10.98 11.27 0.12
N LEU A 144 11.89 11.70 1.00
CA LEU A 144 12.57 12.98 0.83
C LEU A 144 13.54 12.95 -0.37
N ALA A 145 14.29 11.85 -0.56
CA ALA A 145 15.15 11.69 -1.72
C ALA A 145 14.34 11.65 -3.03
N GLY A 146 13.19 10.98 -3.01
CA GLY A 146 12.28 10.86 -4.15
C GLY A 146 11.27 12.00 -4.31
N ALA A 147 11.43 13.10 -3.58
CA ALA A 147 10.44 14.19 -3.53
C ALA A 147 10.08 14.77 -4.91
N ASN A 148 11.02 14.84 -5.83
CA ASN A 148 10.77 15.33 -7.20
C ASN A 148 9.92 14.32 -8.01
N CYS A 149 10.17 13.02 -7.86
CA CYS A 149 9.35 11.98 -8.48
C CYS A 149 7.94 11.97 -7.89
N LEU A 150 7.81 12.07 -6.55
CA LEU A 150 6.52 12.16 -5.86
C LEU A 150 5.71 13.37 -6.35
N GLU A 151 6.33 14.54 -6.52
CA GLU A 151 5.70 15.74 -7.08
C GLU A 151 5.19 15.49 -8.51
N ALA A 152 6.03 14.90 -9.37
CA ALA A 152 5.65 14.57 -10.74
C ALA A 152 4.52 13.54 -10.81
N LEU A 153 4.56 12.51 -9.96
CA LEU A 153 3.48 11.52 -9.84
C LEU A 153 2.18 12.16 -9.36
N ALA A 154 2.23 13.04 -8.36
CA ALA A 154 1.05 13.74 -7.84
C ALA A 154 0.43 14.65 -8.90
N ALA A 155 1.27 15.37 -9.66
CA ALA A 155 0.81 16.23 -10.76
C ALA A 155 0.14 15.39 -11.86
N LYS A 156 0.76 14.28 -12.27
CA LYS A 156 0.22 13.39 -13.31
C LYS A 156 -1.03 12.63 -12.85
N ALA A 157 -1.12 12.31 -11.57
CA ALA A 157 -2.28 11.63 -11.00
C ALA A 157 -3.58 12.47 -11.10
N GLU A 158 -3.49 13.79 -11.05
CA GLU A 158 -4.63 14.72 -11.15
C GLU A 158 -5.78 14.36 -10.19
N GLY A 159 -5.46 13.82 -9.02
CA GLY A 159 -6.44 13.38 -8.02
C GLY A 159 -7.17 12.07 -8.33
N ARG A 160 -6.83 11.38 -9.42
CA ARG A 160 -7.42 10.07 -9.79
C ARG A 160 -6.97 8.93 -8.86
N ILE A 161 -5.82 9.08 -8.22
CA ILE A 161 -5.27 8.19 -7.20
C ILE A 161 -4.55 9.03 -6.14
N HIS A 162 -4.62 8.61 -4.88
CA HIS A 162 -3.90 9.30 -3.80
C HIS A 162 -2.44 8.87 -3.76
N ILE A 163 -1.51 9.83 -3.86
CA ILE A 163 -0.08 9.56 -3.67
C ILE A 163 0.24 9.66 -2.17
N LEU A 164 0.57 8.52 -1.56
CA LEU A 164 0.95 8.37 -0.16
C LEU A 164 2.47 8.25 -0.06
N ALA A 165 3.11 9.23 0.56
CA ALA A 165 4.56 9.20 0.74
C ALA A 165 4.96 8.12 1.75
N GLY A 166 5.92 7.27 1.38
CA GLY A 166 6.45 6.20 2.22
C GLY A 166 7.97 6.21 2.31
N ALA A 167 8.50 5.51 3.29
CA ALA A 167 9.92 5.40 3.63
C ALA A 167 10.53 6.67 4.24
N GLY A 168 10.79 6.61 5.54
CA GLY A 168 11.48 7.66 6.29
C GLY A 168 10.67 8.94 6.48
N VAL A 169 9.35 8.86 6.42
CA VAL A 169 8.47 9.99 6.71
C VAL A 169 8.51 10.28 8.22
N SER A 170 8.76 11.53 8.56
CA SER A 170 8.77 12.06 9.92
C SER A 170 8.27 13.50 9.89
N ASP A 171 8.04 14.09 11.06
CA ASP A 171 7.65 15.50 11.21
C ASP A 171 8.58 16.46 10.46
N ALA A 172 9.88 16.20 10.44
CA ALA A 172 10.86 17.00 9.70
C ALA A 172 10.71 16.88 8.16
N VAL A 173 10.18 15.76 7.68
CA VAL A 173 10.05 15.46 6.24
C VAL A 173 8.68 15.87 5.68
N ILE A 174 7.65 15.93 6.50
CA ILE A 174 6.29 16.27 6.08
C ILE A 174 6.22 17.65 5.42
N LYS A 175 6.81 18.68 6.05
CA LYS A 175 6.73 20.04 5.51
C LYS A 175 7.34 20.19 4.11
N PRO A 176 8.57 19.73 3.84
CA PRO A 176 9.13 19.75 2.47
C PRO A 176 8.27 19.03 1.44
N LEU A 177 7.71 17.86 1.77
CA LEU A 177 6.85 17.11 0.87
C LEU A 177 5.49 17.79 0.65
N TYR A 178 4.94 18.40 1.71
CA TYR A 178 3.69 19.15 1.62
C TYR A 178 3.82 20.36 0.68
N GLU A 179 4.94 21.07 0.72
CA GLU A 179 5.26 22.18 -0.19
C GLU A 179 5.33 21.73 -1.66
N LYS A 180 5.67 20.45 -1.91
CA LYS A 180 5.65 19.80 -3.24
C LYS A 180 4.29 19.21 -3.62
N GLY A 181 3.24 19.49 -2.89
CA GLY A 181 1.90 19.04 -3.25
C GLY A 181 1.49 17.65 -2.70
N ILE A 182 2.35 16.98 -1.94
CA ILE A 182 1.99 15.70 -1.29
C ILE A 182 1.05 15.99 -0.13
N ARG A 183 -0.03 15.22 0.01
CA ARG A 183 -1.09 15.43 1.01
C ARG A 183 -1.36 14.22 1.89
N HIS A 184 -0.76 13.06 1.58
CA HIS A 184 -0.93 11.82 2.33
C HIS A 184 0.43 11.31 2.81
N PHE A 185 0.52 10.95 4.11
CA PHE A 185 1.73 10.58 4.81
C PHE A 185 1.50 9.37 5.72
#